data_1a16ade8a9a04f339bcd45f6376676ac
#
_entry.id   1a16ade8a9a04f339bcd45f6376676ac
#
_cell.length_a   1.000
_cell.length_b   1.000
_cell.length_c   1.000
_cell.angle_alpha   90.00
_cell.angle_beta   90.00
_cell.angle_gamma   90.00
#
_symmetry.space_group_name_H-M   'P 1'
#
loop_
_entity.id
_entity.type
_entity.pdbx_description
1 polymer ?
#
loop_
_entity_poly.entity_id
_entity_poly.type
_entity_poly.pdbx_seq_one_letter_code
_entity_poly.pdbx_strand_id
1 'polypeptide(L)'
;MTQVWLVRHGEASASWGEHSDPGLSDKGLREAEASATHLQSVVPQGVALVSSPKARAQETAAPLAACLNRTVVVNDAFQEIQAPVPLESRQVWLQGFMRQTWDQQDKSLWRWRDGIVSALQELTEPTVIFTHFLVINTVVAHSRQASKTVQCWPDNGSIHALELREGAIEVVRLGRQMTSVVN
;
A
#
# COMPACT_ATOMS: atom_id res chain seq x y z
N MET A 1 -16.83 -11.21 8.58
CA MET A 1 -15.40 -10.89 8.80
C MET A 1 -14.65 -11.19 7.52
N THR A 2 -13.99 -10.20 6.93
CA THR A 2 -13.25 -10.32 5.68
C THR A 2 -11.76 -10.08 5.93
N GLN A 3 -10.90 -11.00 5.50
CA GLN A 3 -9.45 -10.87 5.63
C GLN A 3 -8.87 -10.07 4.45
N VAL A 4 -7.96 -9.16 4.73
CA VAL A 4 -7.27 -8.36 3.72
C VAL A 4 -5.77 -8.33 4.02
N TRP A 5 -4.95 -8.42 2.98
CA TRP A 5 -3.51 -8.27 3.05
C TRP A 5 -3.10 -7.05 2.23
N LEU A 6 -2.50 -6.06 2.87
CA LEU A 6 -1.85 -4.94 2.17
C LEU A 6 -0.38 -5.30 1.93
N VAL A 7 0.06 -5.19 0.69
CA VAL A 7 1.43 -5.47 0.28
C VAL A 7 2.07 -4.18 -0.24
N ARG A 8 3.15 -3.71 0.40
CA ARG A 8 3.93 -2.62 -0.17
C ARG A 8 4.66 -3.14 -1.41
N HIS A 9 4.64 -2.38 -2.50
CA HIS A 9 5.40 -2.73 -3.71
C HIS A 9 6.89 -2.94 -3.40
N GLY A 10 7.56 -3.75 -4.20
CA GLY A 10 9.01 -3.95 -4.17
C GLY A 10 9.77 -2.67 -4.48
N GLU A 11 11.09 -2.69 -4.33
CA GLU A 11 11.95 -1.54 -4.64
C GLU A 11 11.76 -1.08 -6.09
N ALA A 12 11.50 0.23 -6.27
CA ALA A 12 11.36 0.83 -7.59
C ALA A 12 12.73 1.02 -8.27
N SER A 13 12.76 0.95 -9.60
CA SER A 13 13.97 1.10 -10.42
C SER A 13 14.50 2.53 -10.46
N ALA A 14 13.71 3.52 -10.07
CA ALA A 14 14.09 4.93 -10.03
C ALA A 14 13.59 5.59 -8.74
N SER A 15 14.32 6.60 -8.30
CA SER A 15 13.97 7.41 -7.14
C SER A 15 12.76 8.31 -7.41
N TRP A 16 12.14 8.80 -6.34
CA TRP A 16 11.04 9.75 -6.40
C TRP A 16 11.46 11.03 -7.14
N GLY A 17 10.70 11.36 -8.20
CA GLY A 17 10.93 12.56 -9.00
C GLY A 17 11.77 12.36 -10.25
N GLU A 18 12.44 11.20 -10.41
CA GLU A 18 13.24 10.91 -11.61
C GLU A 18 12.41 10.32 -12.76
N HIS A 19 11.34 9.60 -12.42
CA HIS A 19 10.41 8.99 -13.38
C HIS A 19 8.98 9.07 -12.86
N SER A 20 8.03 9.29 -13.75
CA SER A 20 6.61 9.46 -13.36
C SER A 20 5.97 8.16 -12.87
N ASP A 21 6.38 7.01 -13.42
CA ASP A 21 5.85 5.68 -13.06
C ASP A 21 6.92 4.59 -13.24
N PRO A 22 7.95 4.54 -12.37
CA PRO A 22 8.98 3.52 -12.47
C PRO A 22 8.41 2.14 -12.10
N GLY A 23 8.85 1.11 -12.82
CA GLY A 23 8.67 -0.30 -12.48
C GLY A 23 9.60 -0.73 -11.34
N LEU A 24 9.70 -2.02 -11.10
CA LEU A 24 10.58 -2.60 -10.09
C LEU A 24 12.04 -2.63 -10.53
N SER A 25 12.95 -2.49 -9.58
CA SER A 25 14.36 -2.86 -9.76
C SER A 25 14.51 -4.39 -9.73
N ASP A 26 15.71 -4.90 -10.07
CA ASP A 26 16.02 -6.34 -9.94
C ASP A 26 15.83 -6.83 -8.50
N LYS A 27 16.14 -5.99 -7.51
CA LYS A 27 15.87 -6.28 -6.11
C LYS A 27 14.37 -6.31 -5.83
N GLY A 28 13.62 -5.33 -6.36
CA GLY A 28 12.16 -5.25 -6.24
C GLY A 28 11.46 -6.46 -6.84
N LEU A 29 11.95 -7.02 -7.95
CA LEU A 29 11.44 -8.26 -8.54
C LEU A 29 11.62 -9.45 -7.58
N ARG A 30 12.79 -9.58 -6.96
CA ARG A 30 13.03 -10.64 -5.94
C ARG A 30 12.16 -10.47 -4.71
N GLU A 31 11.91 -9.23 -4.28
CA GLU A 31 10.99 -8.91 -3.17
C GLU A 31 9.55 -9.30 -3.52
N ALA A 32 9.11 -9.06 -4.76
CA ALA A 32 7.80 -9.46 -5.26
C ALA A 32 7.63 -11.00 -5.25
N GLU A 33 8.63 -11.74 -5.73
CA GLU A 33 8.63 -13.20 -5.71
C GLU A 33 8.58 -13.76 -4.28
N ALA A 34 9.35 -13.18 -3.35
CA ALA A 34 9.34 -13.58 -1.94
C ALA A 34 7.98 -13.31 -1.29
N SER A 35 7.36 -12.17 -1.58
CA SER A 35 6.00 -11.84 -1.11
C SER A 35 4.97 -12.82 -1.65
N ALA A 36 5.05 -13.16 -2.94
CA ALA A 36 4.15 -14.13 -3.57
C ALA A 36 4.27 -15.52 -2.94
N THR A 37 5.50 -15.98 -2.70
CA THR A 37 5.76 -17.28 -2.05
C THR A 37 5.13 -17.34 -0.66
N HIS A 38 5.26 -16.28 0.14
CA HIS A 38 4.65 -16.23 1.45
C HIS A 38 3.12 -16.19 1.37
N LEU A 39 2.57 -15.30 0.53
CA LEU A 39 1.11 -15.15 0.38
C LEU A 39 0.45 -16.44 -0.09
N GLN A 40 1.04 -17.15 -1.05
CA GLN A 40 0.53 -18.42 -1.55
C GLN A 40 0.28 -19.44 -0.42
N SER A 41 1.08 -19.39 0.65
CA SER A 41 0.95 -20.29 1.79
C SER A 41 -0.10 -19.88 2.83
N VAL A 42 -0.56 -18.63 2.82
CA VAL A 42 -1.41 -18.07 3.88
C VAL A 42 -2.78 -17.58 3.41
N VAL A 43 -2.92 -17.29 2.11
CA VAL A 43 -4.20 -16.80 1.58
C VAL A 43 -5.16 -17.96 1.26
N PRO A 44 -6.48 -17.77 1.41
CA PRO A 44 -7.44 -18.80 1.05
C PRO A 44 -7.51 -19.01 -0.46
N GLN A 45 -7.95 -20.21 -0.84
CA GLN A 45 -8.27 -20.48 -2.24
C GLN A 45 -9.38 -19.52 -2.72
N GLY A 46 -9.19 -18.94 -3.88
CA GLY A 46 -10.18 -18.00 -4.42
C GLY A 46 -9.98 -16.54 -4.00
N VAL A 47 -8.91 -16.20 -3.26
CA VAL A 47 -8.59 -14.82 -2.90
C VAL A 47 -8.61 -13.88 -4.10
N ALA A 48 -9.20 -12.69 -3.92
CA ALA A 48 -9.16 -11.62 -4.92
C ALA A 48 -7.81 -10.90 -4.89
N LEU A 49 -7.34 -10.47 -6.06
CA LEU A 49 -6.10 -9.69 -6.20
C LEU A 49 -6.44 -8.31 -6.75
N VAL A 50 -6.02 -7.29 -6.01
CA VAL A 50 -6.21 -5.88 -6.36
C VAL A 50 -4.85 -5.18 -6.38
N SER A 51 -4.67 -4.24 -7.29
CA SER A 51 -3.44 -3.44 -7.36
C SER A 51 -3.75 -1.96 -7.58
N SER A 52 -2.92 -1.11 -7.01
CA SER A 52 -2.75 0.27 -7.46
C SER A 52 -2.45 0.31 -8.97
N PRO A 53 -2.83 1.38 -9.69
CA PRO A 53 -2.52 1.54 -11.11
C PRO A 53 -1.03 1.73 -11.40
N LYS A 54 -0.18 1.99 -10.40
CA LYS A 54 1.25 2.21 -10.60
C LYS A 54 1.99 0.94 -11.01
N ALA A 55 2.90 1.06 -11.99
CA ALA A 55 3.65 -0.06 -12.56
C ALA A 55 4.30 -0.94 -11.47
N ARG A 56 5.01 -0.34 -10.50
CA ARG A 56 5.67 -1.05 -9.41
C ARG A 56 4.73 -1.90 -8.54
N ALA A 57 3.49 -1.45 -8.36
CA ALA A 57 2.49 -2.22 -7.61
C ALA A 57 1.97 -3.40 -8.44
N GLN A 58 1.66 -3.18 -9.72
CA GLN A 58 1.20 -4.22 -10.63
C GLN A 58 2.29 -5.29 -10.86
N GLU A 59 3.55 -4.88 -11.02
CA GLU A 59 4.68 -5.80 -11.14
C GLU A 59 4.91 -6.61 -9.85
N THR A 60 4.65 -6.02 -8.67
CA THR A 60 4.69 -6.75 -7.40
C THR A 60 3.57 -7.79 -7.30
N ALA A 61 2.41 -7.52 -7.88
CA ALA A 61 1.28 -8.44 -7.90
C ALA A 61 1.47 -9.62 -8.87
N ALA A 62 2.24 -9.42 -9.95
CA ALA A 62 2.33 -10.36 -11.06
C ALA A 62 2.78 -11.79 -10.66
N PRO A 63 3.81 -12.00 -9.79
CA PRO A 63 4.21 -13.35 -9.39
C PRO A 63 3.09 -14.11 -8.66
N LEU A 64 2.36 -13.46 -7.75
CA LEU A 64 1.25 -14.10 -7.03
C LEU A 64 0.10 -14.42 -8.00
N ALA A 65 -0.24 -13.49 -8.88
CA ALA A 65 -1.28 -13.69 -9.89
C ALA A 65 -0.99 -14.90 -10.77
N ALA A 66 0.27 -15.05 -11.21
CA ALA A 66 0.71 -16.22 -11.98
C ALA A 66 0.61 -17.53 -11.17
N CYS A 67 1.10 -17.54 -9.93
CA CYS A 67 1.06 -18.71 -9.05
C CYS A 67 -0.37 -19.19 -8.77
N LEU A 68 -1.31 -18.25 -8.58
CA LEU A 68 -2.70 -18.56 -8.25
C LEU A 68 -3.61 -18.70 -9.49
N ASN A 69 -3.08 -18.44 -10.68
CA ASN A 69 -3.84 -18.33 -11.94
C ASN A 69 -5.04 -17.38 -11.78
N ARG A 70 -4.78 -16.17 -11.27
CA ARG A 70 -5.79 -15.14 -10.98
C ARG A 70 -5.49 -13.84 -11.73
N THR A 71 -6.55 -13.11 -12.07
CA THR A 71 -6.45 -11.77 -12.64
C THR A 71 -6.31 -10.74 -11.52
N VAL A 72 -5.46 -9.75 -11.74
CA VAL A 72 -5.33 -8.58 -10.85
C VAL A 72 -6.29 -7.49 -11.32
N VAL A 73 -7.15 -7.01 -10.43
CA VAL A 73 -8.03 -5.88 -10.70
C VAL A 73 -7.32 -4.59 -10.28
N VAL A 74 -7.23 -3.62 -11.18
CA VAL A 74 -6.65 -2.30 -10.87
C VAL A 74 -7.72 -1.43 -10.21
N ASN A 75 -7.36 -0.79 -9.08
CA ASN A 75 -8.23 0.13 -8.37
C ASN A 75 -7.47 1.39 -7.98
N ASP A 76 -7.90 2.54 -8.50
CA ASP A 76 -7.28 3.85 -8.31
C ASP A 76 -7.31 4.32 -6.84
N ALA A 77 -8.24 3.83 -6.03
CA ALA A 77 -8.32 4.15 -4.61
C ALA A 77 -7.03 3.80 -3.84
N PHE A 78 -6.29 2.79 -4.31
CA PHE A 78 -5.05 2.34 -3.66
C PHE A 78 -3.78 2.96 -4.27
N GLN A 79 -3.92 4.01 -5.06
CA GLN A 79 -2.79 4.77 -5.59
C GLN A 79 -2.10 5.58 -4.50
N GLU A 80 -0.77 5.69 -4.60
CA GLU A 80 0.02 6.52 -3.68
C GLU A 80 -0.42 7.99 -3.74
N ILE A 81 -0.27 8.66 -2.60
CA ILE A 81 -0.62 10.06 -2.43
C ILE A 81 -0.06 10.93 -3.57
N GLN A 82 -0.89 11.76 -4.12
CA GLN A 82 -0.48 12.76 -5.11
C GLN A 82 -0.17 14.07 -4.38
N ALA A 83 1.11 14.45 -4.37
CA ALA A 83 1.54 15.71 -3.81
C ALA A 83 0.89 16.87 -4.58
N PRO A 84 0.24 17.83 -3.91
CA PRO A 84 -0.40 18.99 -4.55
C PRO A 84 0.63 20.08 -4.93
N VAL A 85 1.81 19.68 -5.39
CA VAL A 85 2.93 20.53 -5.74
C VAL A 85 3.59 20.02 -7.03
N PRO A 86 4.37 20.89 -7.76
CA PRO A 86 5.16 20.46 -8.90
C PRO A 86 6.12 19.31 -8.57
N LEU A 87 6.51 18.56 -9.59
CA LEU A 87 7.32 17.34 -9.46
C LEU A 87 8.63 17.58 -8.70
N GLU A 88 9.30 18.69 -8.99
CA GLU A 88 10.58 19.10 -8.36
C GLU A 88 10.44 19.39 -6.85
N SER A 89 9.26 19.76 -6.39
CA SER A 89 8.98 20.05 -4.97
C SER A 89 8.40 18.85 -4.20
N ARG A 90 8.16 17.77 -4.90
CA ARG A 90 7.41 16.61 -4.35
C ARG A 90 8.14 15.96 -3.17
N GLN A 91 9.45 15.81 -3.25
CA GLN A 91 10.23 15.17 -2.17
C GLN A 91 10.18 15.99 -0.88
N VAL A 92 10.35 17.30 -0.98
CA VAL A 92 10.29 18.22 0.18
C VAL A 92 8.89 18.20 0.79
N TRP A 93 7.86 18.25 -0.05
CA TRP A 93 6.47 18.18 0.40
C TRP A 93 6.19 16.88 1.17
N LEU A 94 6.64 15.73 0.65
CA LEU A 94 6.48 14.44 1.30
C LEU A 94 7.17 14.37 2.66
N GLN A 95 8.39 14.86 2.76
CA GLN A 95 9.11 14.91 4.04
C GLN A 95 8.35 15.75 5.07
N GLY A 96 7.73 16.86 4.63
CA GLY A 96 6.83 17.65 5.45
C GLY A 96 5.59 16.88 5.89
N PHE A 97 4.86 16.30 4.93
CA PHE A 97 3.66 15.49 5.18
C PHE A 97 3.91 14.37 6.18
N MET A 98 5.02 13.65 6.05
CA MET A 98 5.38 12.52 6.92
C MET A 98 5.65 12.92 8.39
N ARG A 99 5.84 14.20 8.68
CA ARG A 99 6.07 14.75 10.03
C ARG A 99 4.83 15.39 10.64
N GLN A 100 3.77 15.53 9.85
CA GLN A 100 2.54 16.24 10.21
C GLN A 100 1.47 15.32 10.78
N THR A 101 0.36 15.94 11.13
CA THR A 101 -0.86 15.27 11.57
C THR A 101 -1.98 15.48 10.55
N TRP A 102 -3.01 14.65 10.61
CA TRP A 102 -4.12 14.68 9.66
C TRP A 102 -4.95 15.97 9.75
N ASP A 103 -5.09 16.56 10.94
CA ASP A 103 -5.78 17.85 11.15
C ASP A 103 -5.09 19.02 10.44
N GLN A 104 -3.80 18.88 10.08
CA GLN A 104 -3.05 19.88 9.32
C GLN A 104 -3.22 19.73 7.79
N GLN A 105 -3.90 18.70 7.33
CA GLN A 105 -4.02 18.40 5.90
C GLN A 105 -5.24 19.07 5.28
N ASP A 106 -5.12 19.43 3.99
CA ASP A 106 -6.24 19.99 3.26
C ASP A 106 -7.30 18.95 2.87
N LYS A 107 -8.46 19.43 2.42
CA LYS A 107 -9.61 18.58 2.07
C LYS A 107 -9.33 17.58 0.96
N SER A 108 -8.38 17.84 0.06
CA SER A 108 -8.05 16.93 -1.04
C SER A 108 -7.38 15.66 -0.53
N LEU A 109 -6.53 15.79 0.49
CA LEU A 109 -5.86 14.65 1.13
C LEU A 109 -6.81 13.85 2.02
N TRP A 110 -7.77 14.52 2.67
CA TRP A 110 -8.85 13.83 3.38
C TRP A 110 -9.73 13.01 2.43
N ARG A 111 -10.08 13.56 1.25
CA ARG A 111 -10.82 12.80 0.23
C ARG A 111 -10.06 11.58 -0.28
N TRP A 112 -8.75 11.70 -0.47
CA TRP A 112 -7.89 10.56 -0.82
C TRP A 112 -7.91 9.49 0.29
N ARG A 113 -7.76 9.90 1.57
CA ARG A 113 -7.87 9.01 2.73
C ARG A 113 -9.23 8.31 2.79
N ASP A 114 -10.31 9.07 2.68
CA ASP A 114 -11.67 8.54 2.75
C ASP A 114 -11.95 7.57 1.61
N GLY A 115 -11.41 7.83 0.42
CA GLY A 115 -11.48 6.93 -0.72
C GLY A 115 -10.83 5.57 -0.46
N ILE A 116 -9.67 5.53 0.21
CA ILE A 116 -9.01 4.27 0.63
C ILE A 116 -9.89 3.51 1.63
N VAL A 117 -10.39 4.21 2.64
CA VAL A 117 -11.22 3.60 3.70
C VAL A 117 -12.50 3.03 3.10
N SER A 118 -13.20 3.80 2.25
CA SER A 118 -14.42 3.35 1.57
C SER A 118 -14.17 2.12 0.69
N ALA A 119 -13.10 2.13 -0.11
CA ALA A 119 -12.75 1.01 -0.97
C ALA A 119 -12.45 -0.27 -0.17
N LEU A 120 -11.84 -0.16 1.01
CA LEU A 120 -11.65 -1.30 1.92
C LEU A 120 -12.96 -1.81 2.49
N GLN A 121 -13.84 -0.90 2.94
CA GLN A 121 -15.13 -1.26 3.56
C GLN A 121 -16.11 -1.92 2.57
N GLU A 122 -15.95 -1.70 1.27
CA GLU A 122 -16.72 -2.35 0.22
C GLU A 122 -16.29 -3.78 -0.10
N LEU A 123 -15.14 -4.24 0.42
CA LEU A 123 -14.66 -5.60 0.18
C LEU A 123 -15.50 -6.64 0.94
N THR A 124 -16.01 -7.59 0.20
CA THR A 124 -16.86 -8.67 0.74
C THR A 124 -16.18 -10.04 0.75
N GLU A 125 -15.03 -10.17 0.11
CA GLU A 125 -14.26 -11.41 0.00
C GLU A 125 -12.78 -11.20 0.39
N PRO A 126 -12.07 -12.27 0.80
CA PRO A 126 -10.66 -12.17 1.09
C PRO A 126 -9.87 -11.57 -0.07
N THR A 127 -9.05 -10.55 0.20
CA THR A 127 -8.41 -9.77 -0.86
C THR A 127 -6.94 -9.45 -0.51
N VAL A 128 -6.04 -9.61 -1.48
CA VAL A 128 -4.68 -9.09 -1.42
C VAL A 128 -4.61 -7.79 -2.22
N ILE A 129 -4.10 -6.73 -1.63
CA ILE A 129 -3.99 -5.40 -2.24
C ILE A 129 -2.53 -4.98 -2.33
N PHE A 130 -2.03 -4.80 -3.55
CA PHE A 130 -0.67 -4.32 -3.81
C PHE A 130 -0.68 -2.80 -3.91
N THR A 131 0.04 -2.13 -3.02
CA THR A 131 -0.09 -0.69 -2.80
C THR A 131 1.22 -0.05 -2.32
N HIS A 132 1.13 1.05 -1.58
CA HIS A 132 2.21 1.97 -1.31
C HIS A 132 2.38 2.28 0.18
N PHE A 133 3.51 2.90 0.50
CA PHE A 133 3.90 3.27 1.87
C PHE A 133 2.85 4.13 2.58
N LEU A 134 2.39 5.22 1.94
CA LEU A 134 1.45 6.15 2.61
C LEU A 134 0.01 5.63 2.62
N VAL A 135 -0.38 4.78 1.67
CA VAL A 135 -1.67 4.08 1.72
C VAL A 135 -1.72 3.17 2.95
N ILE A 136 -0.67 2.36 3.19
CA ILE A 136 -0.59 1.49 4.37
C ILE A 136 -0.63 2.33 5.65
N ASN A 137 0.14 3.41 5.73
CA ASN A 137 0.14 4.31 6.88
C ASN A 137 -1.23 4.94 7.14
N THR A 138 -1.95 5.32 6.07
CA THR A 138 -3.30 5.86 6.16
C THR A 138 -4.28 4.87 6.76
N VAL A 139 -4.22 3.61 6.34
CA VAL A 139 -5.05 2.53 6.89
C VAL A 139 -4.72 2.26 8.35
N VAL A 140 -3.44 2.22 8.70
CA VAL A 140 -3.00 2.04 10.10
C VAL A 140 -3.44 3.20 10.97
N ALA A 141 -3.32 4.46 10.49
CA ALA A 141 -3.78 5.64 11.20
C ALA A 141 -5.30 5.61 11.43
N HIS A 142 -6.07 5.20 10.41
CA HIS A 142 -7.53 5.05 10.53
C HIS A 142 -7.89 3.98 11.56
N SER A 143 -7.32 2.79 11.46
CA SER A 143 -7.56 1.68 12.39
C SER A 143 -7.26 2.03 13.85
N ARG A 144 -6.21 2.81 14.08
CA ARG A 144 -5.77 3.24 15.43
C ARG A 144 -6.39 4.53 15.91
N GLN A 145 -7.19 5.19 15.08
CA GLN A 145 -7.69 6.54 15.33
C GLN A 145 -6.56 7.54 15.68
N ALA A 146 -5.43 7.39 15.00
CA ALA A 146 -4.22 8.14 15.28
C ALA A 146 -4.17 9.44 14.47
N SER A 147 -3.62 10.49 15.09
CA SER A 147 -3.51 11.82 14.47
C SER A 147 -2.35 11.94 13.48
N LYS A 148 -1.24 11.24 13.70
CA LYS A 148 -0.05 11.34 12.83
C LYS A 148 -0.27 10.68 11.48
N THR A 149 0.28 11.27 10.42
CA THR A 149 0.20 10.76 9.05
C THR A 149 1.03 9.48 8.85
N VAL A 150 2.15 9.33 9.58
CA VAL A 150 2.99 8.12 9.56
C VAL A 150 2.88 7.38 10.89
N GLN A 151 2.56 6.10 10.81
CA GLN A 151 2.35 5.19 11.95
C GLN A 151 3.34 4.04 12.00
N CYS A 152 3.90 3.68 10.86
CA CYS A 152 4.82 2.57 10.69
C CYS A 152 5.74 2.81 9.49
N TRP A 153 6.77 1.99 9.38
CA TRP A 153 7.77 2.08 8.31
C TRP A 153 7.81 0.77 7.50
N PRO A 154 6.72 0.44 6.79
CA PRO A 154 6.65 -0.80 6.04
C PRO A 154 7.82 -0.93 5.07
N ASP A 155 8.50 -2.08 5.08
CA ASP A 155 9.59 -2.38 4.16
C ASP A 155 9.05 -2.75 2.76
N ASN A 156 9.89 -2.69 1.74
CA ASN A 156 9.52 -3.12 0.39
C ASN A 156 9.10 -4.60 0.39
N GLY A 157 8.01 -4.94 -0.28
CA GLY A 157 7.44 -6.28 -0.29
C GLY A 157 6.86 -6.73 1.06
N SER A 158 6.73 -5.85 2.06
CA SER A 158 6.12 -6.21 3.35
C SER A 158 4.61 -6.44 3.22
N ILE A 159 4.09 -7.36 4.04
CA ILE A 159 2.71 -7.83 4.02
C ILE A 159 2.06 -7.52 5.37
N HIS A 160 0.96 -6.78 5.37
CA HIS A 160 0.24 -6.33 6.55
C HIS A 160 -1.16 -6.95 6.54
N ALA A 161 -1.55 -7.62 7.61
CA ALA A 161 -2.84 -8.30 7.70
C ALA A 161 -3.88 -7.41 8.40
N LEU A 162 -5.05 -7.33 7.78
CA LEU A 162 -6.22 -6.62 8.28
C LEU A 162 -7.43 -7.57 8.40
N GLU A 163 -8.35 -7.22 9.27
CA GLU A 163 -9.69 -7.77 9.32
C GLU A 163 -10.73 -6.66 9.17
N LEU A 164 -11.72 -6.89 8.31
CA LEU A 164 -12.87 -6.00 8.16
C LEU A 164 -14.06 -6.61 8.89
N ARG A 165 -14.64 -5.86 9.83
CA ARG A 165 -15.79 -6.31 10.63
C ARG A 165 -16.81 -5.18 10.73
N GLU A 166 -18.02 -5.38 10.16
CA GLU A 166 -19.15 -4.44 10.31
C GLU A 166 -18.77 -2.98 10.01
N GLY A 167 -17.97 -2.77 8.97
CA GLY A 167 -17.47 -1.45 8.57
C GLY A 167 -16.22 -0.96 9.31
N ALA A 168 -15.76 -1.66 10.36
CA ALA A 168 -14.49 -1.36 11.03
C ALA A 168 -13.32 -2.04 10.32
N ILE A 169 -12.19 -1.34 10.28
CA ILE A 169 -10.91 -1.83 9.75
C ILE A 169 -9.98 -2.07 10.95
N GLU A 170 -9.59 -3.31 11.17
CA GLU A 170 -8.66 -3.68 12.23
C GLU A 170 -7.32 -4.15 11.65
N VAL A 171 -6.22 -3.52 12.06
CA VAL A 171 -4.87 -4.00 11.72
C VAL A 171 -4.49 -5.10 12.69
N VAL A 172 -4.52 -6.35 12.21
CA VAL A 172 -4.21 -7.53 13.01
C VAL A 172 -2.71 -7.74 13.15
N ARG A 173 -1.95 -7.47 12.07
CA ARG A 173 -0.49 -7.65 12.07
C ARG A 173 0.18 -6.70 11.09
N LEU A 174 1.16 -5.96 11.58
CA LEU A 174 2.10 -5.24 10.74
C LEU A 174 3.19 -6.20 10.23
N GLY A 175 3.50 -6.07 8.95
CA GLY A 175 4.60 -6.79 8.31
C GLY A 175 5.97 -6.23 8.69
N ARG A 176 7.00 -6.71 7.97
CA ARG A 176 8.38 -6.27 8.14
C ARG A 176 8.51 -4.75 8.02
N GLN A 177 9.26 -4.17 8.94
CA GLN A 177 9.54 -2.73 8.97
C GLN A 177 10.96 -2.45 8.50
N MET A 178 11.18 -1.28 7.87
CA MET A 178 12.52 -0.81 7.54
C MET A 178 13.34 -0.61 8.80
N THR A 179 14.59 -1.07 8.79
CA THR A 179 15.52 -1.00 9.95
C THR A 179 16.29 0.32 10.00
N SER A 180 16.31 1.09 8.91
CA SER A 180 16.95 2.41 8.85
C SER A 180 15.97 3.43 8.28
N VAL A 181 15.90 4.57 8.94
CA VAL A 181 15.25 5.75 8.37
C VAL A 181 16.08 6.15 7.15
N VAL A 182 15.49 6.14 5.98
CA VAL A 182 16.16 6.69 4.79
C VAL A 182 16.39 8.17 5.05
N ASN A 183 17.65 8.55 5.19
CA ASN A 183 18.07 9.94 5.32
C ASN A 183 17.84 10.70 4.01
#